data_583e2a3c50f21178c543c8466552b453
#
_entry.id   583e2a3c50f21178c543c8466552b453
#
_cell.length_a   1.000
_cell.length_b   1.000
_cell.length_c   1.000
_cell.angle_alpha   90.00
_cell.angle_beta   90.00
_cell.angle_gamma   90.00
#
_symmetry.space_group_name_H-M   'P 1'
#
loop_
_entity.id
_entity.type
_entity.pdbx_description
1 polymer ?
#
loop_
_entity_poly.entity_id
_entity_poly.type
_entity_poly.pdbx_seq_one_letter_code
_entity_poly.pdbx_strand_id
1 'polypeptide(L)'
;MVKGLMPKRVNRQVGMNPVARAVARDHLRKTATAQKIQLYLLTDGAPCVDIIAPMFLLLSAFVTAASRDKNIGADVREVRILRGALSACDQMITDNSYRQTNTTTLDVALDCAIELSNRVDPALFNRAWAEVSGGG
;
A
#
# COMPACT_ATOMS: atom_id res chain seq x y z
N MET A 1 19.30 11.23 -34.10
CA MET A 1 19.35 10.83 -33.47
C MET A 1 19.16 10.73 -32.98
N VAL A 2 18.95 10.65 -33.22
CA VAL A 2 18.97 10.28 -32.46
C VAL A 2 18.73 10.11 -32.04
N LYS A 3 18.68 10.14 -32.07
CA LYS A 3 18.59 9.70 -31.28
C LYS A 3 18.54 9.52 -30.54
N GLY A 4 18.41 9.62 -30.91
CA GLY A 4 18.59 9.14 -29.84
C GLY A 4 18.16 9.25 -29.38
N LEU A 5 18.10 9.04 -29.46
CA LEU A 5 17.83 8.91 -28.63
C LEU A 5 17.42 8.72 -28.05
N MET A 6 17.31 8.56 -28.12
CA MET A 6 17.03 8.09 -27.26
C MET A 6 16.98 7.78 -26.56
N PRO A 7 17.13 7.82 -26.41
CA PRO A 7 17.04 7.27 -25.49
C PRO A 7 16.37 7.47 -24.93
N LYS A 8 16.48 7.63 -24.89
CA LYS A 8 15.90 7.78 -24.03
C LYS A 8 15.05 7.51 -23.61
N ARG A 9 14.63 6.91 -23.54
CA ARG A 9 13.83 6.33 -23.09
C ARG A 9 13.85 5.64 -22.10
N VAL A 10 14.45 5.28 -22.22
CA VAL A 10 14.78 4.54 -21.32
C VAL A 10 14.38 4.77 -20.05
N ASN A 11 14.49 5.50 -19.67
CA ASN A 11 14.14 5.73 -18.47
C ASN A 11 12.85 6.10 -18.19
N ARG A 12 11.99 5.91 -19.09
CA ARG A 12 10.75 6.22 -18.88
C ARG A 12 10.05 5.38 -18.03
N GLN A 13 10.42 4.20 -17.85
CA GLN A 13 9.71 3.38 -16.97
C GLN A 13 10.02 3.79 -15.59
N VAL A 14 11.08 4.53 -15.42
CA VAL A 14 11.24 5.09 -14.18
C VAL A 14 10.82 6.48 -14.21
N GLY A 15 10.13 6.81 -15.21
CA GLY A 15 10.00 8.10 -15.66
C GLY A 15 9.12 9.09 -14.97
N MET A 16 8.76 8.97 -13.76
CA MET A 16 8.07 10.06 -13.10
C MET A 16 9.01 11.22 -12.83
N ASN A 17 8.65 12.42 -13.30
CA ASN A 17 9.39 13.60 -12.94
C ASN A 17 9.10 13.95 -11.47
N PRO A 18 9.86 14.87 -10.85
CA PRO A 18 9.69 15.17 -9.43
C PRO A 18 8.29 15.63 -9.05
N VAL A 19 7.61 16.39 -9.92
CA VAL A 19 6.25 16.86 -9.64
C VAL A 19 5.27 15.70 -9.65
N ALA A 20 5.34 14.85 -10.69
CA ALA A 20 4.47 13.68 -10.79
C ALA A 20 4.70 12.74 -9.62
N ARG A 21 5.94 12.59 -9.18
CA ARG A 21 6.29 11.74 -8.05
C ARG A 21 5.69 12.28 -6.76
N ALA A 22 5.77 13.59 -6.55
CA ALA A 22 5.20 14.22 -5.35
C ALA A 22 3.68 14.07 -5.32
N VAL A 23 3.01 14.26 -6.47
CA VAL A 23 1.56 14.09 -6.57
C VAL A 23 1.17 12.64 -6.28
N ALA A 24 1.91 11.68 -6.82
CA ALA A 24 1.63 10.26 -6.59
C ALA A 24 1.78 9.90 -5.11
N ARG A 25 2.82 10.38 -4.45
CA ARG A 25 3.03 10.14 -3.02
C ARG A 25 1.92 10.74 -2.16
N ASP A 26 1.49 11.95 -2.51
CA ASP A 26 0.40 12.59 -1.80
C ASP A 26 -0.89 11.78 -1.93
N HIS A 27 -1.15 11.26 -3.11
CA HIS A 27 -2.32 10.40 -3.35
C HIS A 27 -2.26 9.12 -2.49
N LEU A 28 -1.10 8.48 -2.43
CA LEU A 28 -0.94 7.27 -1.62
C LEU A 28 -1.17 7.56 -0.14
N ARG A 29 -0.62 8.67 0.35
CA ARG A 29 -0.80 9.06 1.74
C ARG A 29 -2.26 9.33 2.05
N LYS A 30 -2.96 10.02 1.16
CA LYS A 30 -4.38 10.32 1.34
C LYS A 30 -5.23 9.05 1.30
N THR A 31 -4.89 8.10 0.44
CA THR A 31 -5.59 6.83 0.36
C THR A 31 -5.45 6.05 1.67
N ALA A 32 -4.24 5.96 2.21
CA ALA A 32 -4.01 5.27 3.47
C ALA A 32 -4.73 5.96 4.63
N THR A 33 -4.74 7.29 4.62
CA THR A 33 -5.45 8.07 5.65
C THR A 33 -6.94 7.83 5.58
N ALA A 34 -7.52 7.76 4.37
CA ALA A 34 -8.95 7.48 4.20
C ALA A 34 -9.29 6.08 4.73
N GLN A 35 -8.44 5.10 4.51
CA GLN A 35 -8.64 3.76 5.06
C GLN A 35 -8.64 3.78 6.59
N LYS A 36 -7.77 4.58 7.17
CA LYS A 36 -7.69 4.72 8.61
C LYS A 36 -8.97 5.29 9.20
N ILE A 37 -9.56 6.28 8.52
CA ILE A 37 -10.84 6.86 8.93
C ILE A 37 -11.93 5.81 8.87
N GLN A 38 -11.97 5.01 7.81
CA GLN A 38 -12.98 3.96 7.68
C GLN A 38 -12.86 2.91 8.77
N LEU A 39 -11.64 2.63 9.22
CA LEU A 39 -11.43 1.67 10.29
C LEU A 39 -12.19 2.08 11.57
N TYR A 40 -12.24 3.36 11.87
CA TYR A 40 -12.90 3.85 13.07
C TYR A 40 -14.43 3.79 12.99
N LEU A 41 -14.98 3.53 11.81
CA LEU A 41 -16.43 3.38 11.66
C LEU A 41 -16.90 1.95 11.92
N LEU A 42 -15.97 1.02 12.08
CA LEU A 42 -16.33 -0.38 12.29
C LEU A 42 -16.60 -0.67 13.76
N THR A 43 -17.64 -1.48 14.01
CA THR A 43 -17.97 -1.94 15.35
C THR A 43 -17.69 -3.44 15.46
N ASP A 44 -17.43 -3.90 16.67
CA ASP A 44 -17.09 -5.30 16.90
C ASP A 44 -18.19 -6.23 16.40
N GLY A 45 -17.79 -7.23 15.61
CA GLY A 45 -18.71 -8.21 15.04
C GLY A 45 -19.42 -7.77 13.77
N ALA A 46 -19.24 -6.51 13.33
CA ALA A 46 -19.94 -6.02 12.16
C ALA A 46 -19.40 -6.64 10.88
N PRO A 47 -20.25 -6.80 9.84
CA PRO A 47 -19.76 -7.19 8.51
C PRO A 47 -18.74 -6.17 8.04
N CYS A 48 -17.61 -6.62 7.50
CA CYS A 48 -16.50 -5.72 7.24
C CYS A 48 -15.78 -5.95 5.90
N VAL A 49 -16.24 -6.88 5.09
CA VAL A 49 -15.52 -7.20 3.85
C VAL A 49 -15.36 -5.96 2.97
N ASP A 50 -16.39 -5.15 2.87
CA ASP A 50 -16.36 -3.95 2.01
C ASP A 50 -15.31 -2.93 2.44
N ILE A 51 -14.91 -2.95 3.69
CA ILE A 51 -13.91 -2.03 4.22
C ILE A 51 -12.55 -2.69 4.31
N ILE A 52 -12.51 -3.92 4.80
CA ILE A 52 -11.24 -4.61 5.06
C ILE A 52 -10.60 -5.16 3.78
N ALA A 53 -11.40 -5.59 2.79
CA ALA A 53 -10.81 -6.12 1.55
C ALA A 53 -10.00 -5.06 0.78
N PRO A 54 -10.50 -3.84 0.57
CA PRO A 54 -9.66 -2.80 -0.03
C PRO A 54 -8.42 -2.48 0.81
N MET A 55 -8.54 -2.51 2.13
CA MET A 55 -7.41 -2.29 3.03
C MET A 55 -6.36 -3.38 2.86
N PHE A 56 -6.79 -4.64 2.77
CA PHE A 56 -5.90 -5.77 2.51
C PHE A 56 -5.12 -5.57 1.22
N LEU A 57 -5.80 -5.14 0.15
CA LEU A 57 -5.14 -4.89 -1.14
C LEU A 57 -4.12 -3.76 -1.03
N LEU A 58 -4.48 -2.68 -0.36
CA LEU A 58 -3.58 -1.54 -0.19
C LEU A 58 -2.32 -1.95 0.58
N LEU A 59 -2.49 -2.63 1.71
CA LEU A 59 -1.35 -3.07 2.52
C LEU A 59 -0.49 -4.07 1.76
N SER A 60 -1.12 -4.97 0.99
CA SER A 60 -0.38 -5.94 0.16
C SER A 60 0.47 -5.22 -0.89
N ALA A 61 -0.08 -4.18 -1.51
CA ALA A 61 0.66 -3.39 -2.51
C ALA A 61 1.86 -2.69 -1.87
N PHE A 62 1.70 -2.13 -0.67
CA PHE A 62 2.83 -1.52 0.04
C PHE A 62 3.90 -2.55 0.39
N VAL A 63 3.52 -3.73 0.86
CA VAL A 63 4.48 -4.80 1.17
C VAL A 63 5.26 -5.18 -0.09
N THR A 64 4.56 -5.39 -1.18
CA THR A 64 5.17 -5.80 -2.44
C THR A 64 6.12 -4.73 -2.96
N ALA A 65 5.66 -3.48 -3.00
CA ALA A 65 6.46 -2.38 -3.53
C ALA A 65 7.69 -2.12 -2.65
N ALA A 66 7.50 -2.05 -1.34
CA ALA A 66 8.60 -1.77 -0.41
C ALA A 66 9.65 -2.90 -0.42
N SER A 67 9.19 -4.15 -0.53
CA SER A 67 10.09 -5.30 -0.59
C SER A 67 10.98 -5.27 -1.83
N ARG A 68 10.49 -4.68 -2.91
CA ARG A 68 11.24 -4.58 -4.17
C ARG A 68 12.06 -3.30 -4.27
N ASP A 69 11.81 -2.34 -3.40
CA ASP A 69 12.49 -1.05 -3.42
C ASP A 69 13.88 -1.22 -2.76
N LYS A 70 14.93 -0.93 -3.53
CA LYS A 70 16.30 -1.08 -3.06
C LYS A 70 16.60 -0.24 -1.82
N ASN A 71 15.89 0.86 -1.66
CA ASN A 71 16.13 1.77 -0.55
C ASN A 71 15.34 1.41 0.70
N ILE A 72 14.50 0.39 0.62
CA ILE A 72 13.68 -0.05 1.77
C ILE A 72 13.97 -1.51 2.10
N GLY A 73 13.48 -2.44 1.25
CA GLY A 73 13.71 -3.86 1.45
C GLY A 73 12.64 -4.53 2.30
N ALA A 74 12.69 -5.85 2.33
CA ALA A 74 11.66 -6.68 2.96
C ALA A 74 11.80 -6.75 4.49
N ASP A 75 12.95 -6.40 5.03
CA ASP A 75 13.23 -6.62 6.44
C ASP A 75 13.03 -5.41 7.34
N VAL A 76 12.62 -4.28 6.78
CA VAL A 76 12.39 -3.10 7.60
C VAL A 76 11.16 -3.32 8.49
N ARG A 77 11.15 -2.63 9.62
CA ARG A 77 10.11 -2.74 10.63
C ARG A 77 8.71 -2.52 10.05
N GLU A 78 8.55 -1.50 9.22
CA GLU A 78 7.26 -1.15 8.64
C GLU A 78 6.69 -2.29 7.80
N VAL A 79 7.53 -2.92 6.98
CA VAL A 79 7.08 -4.03 6.13
C VAL A 79 6.66 -5.24 6.99
N ARG A 80 7.41 -5.52 8.05
CA ARG A 80 7.06 -6.63 8.95
C ARG A 80 5.73 -6.39 9.64
N ILE A 81 5.47 -5.14 10.06
CA ILE A 81 4.20 -4.78 10.67
C ILE A 81 3.05 -4.97 9.69
N LEU A 82 3.24 -4.52 8.44
CA LEU A 82 2.22 -4.69 7.41
C LEU A 82 1.92 -6.18 7.17
N ARG A 83 2.94 -7.02 7.12
CA ARG A 83 2.72 -8.46 6.91
C ARG A 83 1.89 -9.07 8.04
N GLY A 84 2.14 -8.67 9.28
CA GLY A 84 1.33 -9.13 10.40
C GLY A 84 -0.12 -8.70 10.27
N ALA A 85 -0.34 -7.47 9.81
CA ALA A 85 -1.69 -6.95 9.64
C ALA A 85 -2.45 -7.66 8.52
N LEU A 86 -1.75 -8.15 7.49
CA LEU A 86 -2.40 -8.90 6.41
C LEU A 86 -3.08 -10.16 6.93
N SER A 87 -2.48 -10.84 7.89
CA SER A 87 -3.10 -12.01 8.50
C SER A 87 -4.39 -11.65 9.22
N ALA A 88 -4.40 -10.52 9.94
CA ALA A 88 -5.60 -10.06 10.62
C ALA A 88 -6.69 -9.70 9.62
N CYS A 89 -6.34 -9.04 8.52
CA CYS A 89 -7.29 -8.70 7.48
C CYS A 89 -7.89 -9.95 6.85
N ASP A 90 -7.05 -10.92 6.54
CA ASP A 90 -7.50 -12.17 5.91
C ASP A 90 -8.50 -12.90 6.80
N GLN A 91 -8.24 -12.97 8.08
CA GLN A 91 -9.14 -13.59 9.04
C GLN A 91 -10.50 -12.89 9.07
N MET A 92 -10.50 -11.56 9.12
CA MET A 92 -11.74 -10.79 9.15
C MET A 92 -12.53 -10.88 7.85
N ILE A 93 -11.84 -10.96 6.71
CA ILE A 93 -12.48 -11.13 5.42
C ILE A 93 -13.14 -12.52 5.35
N THR A 94 -12.42 -13.54 5.78
CA THR A 94 -12.93 -14.92 5.78
C THR A 94 -14.19 -15.03 6.63
N ASP A 95 -14.17 -14.44 7.82
CA ASP A 95 -15.29 -14.50 8.76
C ASP A 95 -16.38 -13.48 8.46
N ASN A 96 -16.08 -12.48 7.64
CA ASN A 96 -16.92 -11.30 7.41
C ASN A 96 -17.40 -10.69 8.73
N SER A 97 -16.46 -10.55 9.67
CA SER A 97 -16.76 -10.04 11.00
C SER A 97 -15.58 -9.25 11.51
N TYR A 98 -15.80 -7.99 11.85
CA TYR A 98 -14.75 -7.14 12.37
C TYR A 98 -14.40 -7.54 13.80
N ARG A 99 -13.11 -7.60 14.08
CA ARG A 99 -12.61 -7.90 15.43
C ARG A 99 -12.03 -6.65 16.04
N GLN A 100 -12.69 -6.13 17.05
CA GLN A 100 -12.24 -4.92 17.75
C GLN A 100 -10.82 -5.10 18.28
N THR A 101 -10.44 -6.31 18.65
CA THR A 101 -9.09 -6.61 19.16
C THR A 101 -8.01 -6.36 18.11
N ASN A 102 -8.37 -6.29 16.83
CA ASN A 102 -7.41 -6.02 15.74
C ASN A 102 -7.29 -4.54 15.40
N THR A 103 -8.06 -3.66 16.06
CA THR A 103 -8.05 -2.22 15.73
C THR A 103 -6.65 -1.63 15.85
N THR A 104 -5.96 -1.90 16.96
CA THR A 104 -4.62 -1.34 17.16
C THR A 104 -3.64 -1.85 16.12
N THR A 105 -3.70 -3.14 15.79
CA THR A 105 -2.83 -3.73 14.77
C THR A 105 -3.02 -3.04 13.43
N LEU A 106 -4.27 -2.85 13.01
CA LEU A 106 -4.57 -2.21 11.73
C LEU A 106 -4.22 -0.73 11.74
N ASP A 107 -4.46 -0.05 12.85
CA ASP A 107 -4.16 1.36 12.98
C ASP A 107 -2.65 1.60 12.83
N VAL A 108 -1.84 0.81 13.53
CA VAL A 108 -0.38 0.89 13.42
C VAL A 108 0.07 0.54 12.01
N ALA A 109 -0.53 -0.47 11.39
CA ALA A 109 -0.19 -0.85 10.02
C ALA A 109 -0.47 0.29 9.03
N LEU A 110 -1.60 0.97 9.17
CA LEU A 110 -1.93 2.10 8.30
C LEU A 110 -0.98 3.27 8.53
N ASP A 111 -0.53 3.50 9.76
CA ASP A 111 0.50 4.48 10.02
C ASP A 111 1.81 4.12 9.32
N CYS A 112 2.16 2.83 9.31
CA CYS A 112 3.33 2.36 8.57
C CYS A 112 3.16 2.56 7.06
N ALA A 113 1.95 2.36 6.53
CA ALA A 113 1.68 2.61 5.12
C ALA A 113 1.84 4.09 4.79
N ILE A 114 1.37 4.97 5.67
CA ILE A 114 1.55 6.41 5.50
C ILE A 114 3.04 6.77 5.49
N GLU A 115 3.81 6.19 6.38
CA GLU A 115 5.26 6.38 6.43
C GLU A 115 5.89 5.90 5.13
N LEU A 116 5.54 4.71 4.67
CA LEU A 116 6.09 4.15 3.43
C LEU A 116 5.68 4.95 2.20
N SER A 117 4.51 5.59 2.23
CA SER A 117 4.08 6.42 1.10
C SER A 117 5.04 7.56 0.81
N ASN A 118 5.82 7.98 1.81
CA ASN A 118 6.82 9.03 1.65
C ASN A 118 8.18 8.49 1.19
N ARG A 119 8.37 7.18 1.19
CA ARG A 119 9.66 6.55 0.93
C ARG A 119 9.67 5.68 -0.31
N VAL A 120 8.58 4.98 -0.58
CA VAL A 120 8.52 4.01 -1.68
C VAL A 120 8.49 4.73 -3.02
N ASP A 121 9.10 4.12 -4.03
CA ASP A 121 9.00 4.61 -5.39
C ASP A 121 7.56 4.42 -5.89
N PRO A 122 6.86 5.51 -6.23
CA PRO A 122 5.47 5.38 -6.70
C PRO A 122 5.30 4.49 -7.93
N ALA A 123 6.31 4.43 -8.80
CA ALA A 123 6.24 3.55 -9.96
C ALA A 123 6.22 2.07 -9.55
N LEU A 124 7.00 1.72 -8.53
CA LEU A 124 6.96 0.36 -7.97
C LEU A 124 5.61 0.08 -7.31
N PHE A 125 5.06 1.06 -6.62
CA PHE A 125 3.75 0.90 -6.00
C PHE A 125 2.67 0.65 -7.07
N ASN A 126 2.67 1.42 -8.15
CA ASN A 126 1.68 1.25 -9.21
C ASN A 126 1.75 -0.14 -9.83
N ARG A 127 2.94 -0.67 -10.03
CA ARG A 127 3.11 -2.03 -10.51
C ARG A 127 2.59 -3.06 -9.52
N ALA A 128 2.93 -2.87 -8.25
CA ALA A 128 2.48 -3.77 -7.19
C ALA A 128 0.96 -3.76 -7.07
N TRP A 129 0.36 -2.57 -7.15
CA TRP A 129 -1.10 -2.44 -7.12
C TRP A 129 -1.76 -3.22 -8.24
N ALA A 130 -1.23 -3.11 -9.46
CA ALA A 130 -1.76 -3.85 -10.60
C ALA A 130 -1.71 -5.36 -10.33
N GLU A 131 -0.63 -5.85 -9.74
CA GLU A 131 -0.49 -7.27 -9.44
C GLU A 131 -1.48 -7.74 -8.37
N VAL A 132 -1.56 -7.03 -7.25
CA VAL A 132 -2.39 -7.50 -6.13
C VAL A 132 -3.87 -7.30 -6.39
N SER A 133 -4.24 -6.32 -7.19
CA SER A 133 -5.65 -6.08 -7.52
C SER A 133 -6.14 -6.97 -8.67
N GLY A 134 -5.26 -7.78 -9.22
CA GLY A 134 -5.63 -8.68 -10.30
C GLY A 134 -5.74 -7.99 -11.65
N GLY A 135 -5.34 -6.73 -11.72
CA GLY A 135 -5.40 -5.96 -12.96
C GLY A 135 -4.19 -6.12 -13.85
N GLY A 136 -3.23 -6.87 -13.37
CA GLY A 136 -2.01 -7.09 -14.10
C GLY A 136 -2.14 -8.08 -15.19
#